data_20697e6ee65f195f074305cde7242db2
#
_entry.id   20697e6ee65f195f074305cde7242db2
#
_cell.length_a   1.000
_cell.length_b   1.000
_cell.length_c   1.000
_cell.angle_alpha   90.00
_cell.angle_beta   90.00
_cell.angle_gamma   90.00
#
_symmetry.space_group_name_H-M   'P 1'
#
loop_
_entity.id
_entity.type
_entity.pdbx_description
1 polymer ?
#
loop_
_entity_poly.entity_id
_entity_poly.type
_entity_poly.pdbx_seq_one_letter_code
_entity_poly.pdbx_strand_id
1 'polypeptide(L)'
;MFLARMVTRAKWEGRDGLAAAEIAADAVTGDLRTQRNALSFWKCGAGTRDDVEDAALAIAAGRDDVAKIGVVWLADADLIADGQTLRNTEGRTPVTELVPRHVDVCQLDYVRLGTLARRVRRALEAERYLLLTRARVARILAAAVTHGRVGLGDLEAKAQVVVGRELEAAADSD
;
A
#
# COMPACT_ATOMS: atom_id res chain seq x y z
N MET A 1 1.93 -9.45 13.58
CA MET A 1 1.51 -8.19 12.94
C MET A 1 1.61 -8.33 11.42
N PHE A 2 0.93 -7.51 10.63
CA PHE A 2 1.06 -7.52 9.17
C PHE A 2 1.65 -6.20 8.67
N LEU A 3 2.28 -6.27 7.49
CA LEU A 3 2.86 -5.14 6.77
C LEU A 3 2.23 -5.05 5.39
N ALA A 4 1.62 -3.91 5.08
CA ALA A 4 0.90 -3.64 3.85
C ALA A 4 1.78 -2.89 2.84
N ARG A 5 1.63 -3.23 1.56
CA ARG A 5 2.29 -2.56 0.44
C ARG A 5 1.37 -2.45 -0.77
N MET A 6 1.50 -1.36 -1.50
CA MET A 6 0.82 -1.21 -2.78
C MET A 6 1.43 -2.13 -3.84
N VAL A 7 0.57 -2.88 -4.54
CA VAL A 7 0.94 -3.71 -5.69
C VAL A 7 -0.14 -3.66 -6.77
N THR A 8 0.23 -3.98 -7.99
CA THR A 8 -0.69 -4.06 -9.13
C THR A 8 -0.95 -5.52 -9.46
N ARG A 9 -2.02 -6.12 -8.91
CA ARG A 9 -2.31 -7.56 -9.01
C ARG A 9 -2.11 -8.14 -10.41
N ALA A 10 -2.56 -7.44 -11.46
CA ALA A 10 -2.43 -7.89 -12.84
C ALA A 10 -0.97 -8.11 -13.32
N LYS A 11 0.03 -7.56 -12.64
CA LYS A 11 1.45 -7.85 -12.93
C LYS A 11 1.92 -9.16 -12.33
N TRP A 12 1.22 -9.65 -11.29
CA TRP A 12 1.54 -10.85 -10.52
C TRP A 12 0.77 -12.09 -10.98
N GLU A 13 -0.32 -11.89 -11.70
CA GLU A 13 -1.06 -12.97 -12.35
C GLU A 13 -0.28 -13.47 -13.57
N GLY A 14 -0.26 -14.78 -13.76
CA GLY A 14 0.45 -15.41 -14.87
C GLY A 14 0.07 -14.78 -16.21
N ARG A 15 1.07 -14.44 -17.00
CA ARG A 15 0.90 -13.98 -18.38
C ARG A 15 1.31 -15.08 -19.35
N ASP A 16 0.86 -14.95 -20.58
CA ASP A 16 1.20 -15.90 -21.66
C ASP A 16 2.72 -16.20 -21.66
N GLY A 17 3.06 -17.49 -21.63
CA GLY A 17 4.44 -17.97 -21.67
C GLY A 17 5.14 -18.15 -20.33
N LEU A 18 4.53 -17.76 -19.20
CA LEU A 18 5.08 -18.02 -17.87
C LEU A 18 4.35 -19.19 -17.19
N ALA A 19 5.09 -20.08 -16.55
CA ALA A 19 4.52 -21.10 -15.71
C ALA A 19 3.84 -20.47 -14.48
N ALA A 20 2.84 -21.15 -13.92
CA ALA A 20 2.05 -20.63 -12.79
C ALA A 20 2.90 -20.27 -11.55
N ALA A 21 4.06 -20.91 -11.38
CA ALA A 21 4.98 -20.61 -10.28
C ALA A 21 5.97 -19.47 -10.56
N GLU A 22 6.05 -18.99 -11.81
CA GLU A 22 6.98 -17.94 -12.20
C GLU A 22 6.43 -16.56 -11.89
N ILE A 23 7.31 -15.64 -11.53
CA ILE A 23 6.97 -14.25 -11.23
C ILE A 23 7.46 -13.38 -12.38
N ALA A 24 6.55 -12.64 -12.99
CA ALA A 24 6.90 -11.75 -14.09
C ALA A 24 7.91 -10.67 -13.63
N ALA A 25 8.91 -10.39 -14.45
CA ALA A 25 9.89 -9.35 -14.16
C ALA A 25 9.23 -7.98 -13.91
N ASP A 26 8.16 -7.64 -14.64
CA ASP A 26 7.38 -6.41 -14.47
C ASP A 26 6.75 -6.26 -13.07
N ALA A 27 6.38 -7.37 -12.43
CA ALA A 27 5.88 -7.37 -11.06
C ALA A 27 6.99 -6.93 -10.09
N VAL A 28 8.17 -7.50 -10.23
CA VAL A 28 9.32 -7.20 -9.37
C VAL A 28 9.84 -5.78 -9.64
N THR A 29 10.12 -5.45 -10.88
CA THR A 29 10.72 -4.14 -11.25
C THR A 29 9.75 -2.98 -11.08
N GLY A 30 8.44 -3.21 -11.20
CA GLY A 30 7.41 -2.20 -11.02
C GLY A 30 7.00 -2.02 -9.55
N ASP A 31 6.53 -3.11 -8.92
CA ASP A 31 5.91 -3.02 -7.59
C ASP A 31 6.92 -3.20 -6.44
N LEU A 32 8.05 -3.89 -6.68
CA LEU A 32 9.15 -4.05 -5.72
C LEU A 32 10.37 -3.21 -6.07
N ARG A 33 10.16 -2.08 -6.74
CA ARG A 33 11.24 -1.14 -7.04
C ARG A 33 11.84 -0.60 -5.74
N THR A 34 13.09 -0.96 -5.47
CA THR A 34 13.82 -0.52 -4.29
C THR A 34 14.37 0.89 -4.45
N GLN A 35 14.46 1.60 -3.33
CA GLN A 35 15.27 2.82 -3.23
C GLN A 35 16.32 2.61 -2.13
N ARG A 36 17.60 2.75 -2.47
CA ARG A 36 18.72 2.50 -1.53
C ARG A 36 18.64 1.11 -0.87
N ASN A 37 18.29 0.09 -1.65
CA ASN A 37 18.12 -1.29 -1.19
C ASN A 37 17.07 -1.45 -0.08
N ALA A 38 16.04 -0.62 -0.08
CA ALA A 38 14.91 -0.68 0.84
C ALA A 38 13.58 -0.59 0.10
N LEU A 39 12.54 -1.16 0.71
CA LEU A 39 11.15 -1.12 0.27
C LEU A 39 10.24 -0.72 1.41
N SER A 40 9.39 0.26 1.15
CA SER A 40 8.45 0.81 2.13
C SER A 40 7.21 -0.05 2.30
N PHE A 41 6.82 -0.25 3.54
CA PHE A 41 5.61 -0.92 3.98
C PHE A 41 4.91 -0.11 5.07
N TRP A 42 3.65 -0.44 5.35
CA TRP A 42 2.85 0.16 6.41
C TRP A 42 2.32 -0.92 7.35
N LYS A 43 2.47 -0.73 8.65
CA LYS A 43 1.89 -1.64 9.65
C LYS A 43 0.38 -1.62 9.56
N CYS A 44 -0.24 -2.79 9.45
CA CYS A 44 -1.68 -2.98 9.40
C CYS A 44 -2.14 -4.03 10.42
N GLY A 45 -1.76 -3.86 11.65
CA GLY A 45 -2.28 -4.56 12.83
C GLY A 45 -2.44 -6.07 12.68
N ALA A 46 -3.64 -6.56 12.91
CA ALA A 46 -4.04 -7.95 12.73
C ALA A 46 -4.30 -8.35 11.26
N GLY A 47 -4.26 -7.40 10.34
CA GLY A 47 -4.56 -7.61 8.92
C GLY A 47 -6.06 -7.72 8.65
N THR A 48 -6.89 -7.15 9.53
CA THR A 48 -8.31 -6.96 9.27
C THR A 48 -8.50 -5.97 8.12
N ARG A 49 -9.71 -5.92 7.57
CA ARG A 49 -10.02 -4.99 6.49
C ARG A 49 -9.77 -3.54 6.90
N ASP A 50 -10.18 -3.15 8.10
CA ASP A 50 -10.02 -1.79 8.62
C ASP A 50 -8.53 -1.44 8.82
N ASP A 51 -7.73 -2.38 9.36
CA ASP A 51 -6.28 -2.21 9.48
C ASP A 51 -5.60 -1.95 8.13
N VAL A 52 -6.06 -2.66 7.07
CA VAL A 52 -5.54 -2.53 5.71
C VAL A 52 -6.03 -1.24 5.06
N GLU A 53 -7.26 -0.78 5.34
CA GLU A 53 -7.77 0.50 4.87
C GLU A 53 -6.99 1.68 5.49
N ASP A 54 -6.56 1.60 6.75
CA ASP A 54 -5.65 2.60 7.36
C ASP A 54 -4.30 2.66 6.63
N ALA A 55 -3.71 1.51 6.32
CA ALA A 55 -2.47 1.47 5.53
C ALA A 55 -2.69 2.03 4.11
N ALA A 56 -3.82 1.73 3.49
CA ALA A 56 -4.21 2.28 2.19
C ALA A 56 -4.44 3.80 2.25
N LEU A 57 -5.00 4.32 3.34
CA LEU A 57 -5.13 5.76 3.59
C LEU A 57 -3.75 6.43 3.64
N ALA A 58 -2.80 5.87 4.39
CA ALA A 58 -1.44 6.40 4.46
C ALA A 58 -0.76 6.45 3.08
N ILE A 59 -0.94 5.39 2.28
CA ILE A 59 -0.42 5.30 0.90
C ILE A 59 -1.11 6.34 0.00
N ALA A 60 -2.45 6.44 0.07
CA ALA A 60 -3.24 7.33 -0.79
C ALA A 60 -2.96 8.81 -0.53
N ALA A 61 -2.91 9.19 0.75
CA ALA A 61 -2.69 10.57 1.16
C ALA A 61 -1.29 11.11 0.79
N GLY A 62 -0.30 10.21 0.71
CA GLY A 62 1.07 10.56 0.27
C GLY A 62 1.28 10.54 -1.25
N ARG A 63 0.21 10.49 -2.08
CA ARG A 63 0.30 10.42 -3.55
C ARG A 63 -0.16 11.72 -4.21
N ASP A 64 0.41 11.98 -5.40
CA ASP A 64 0.07 13.15 -6.22
C ASP A 64 -1.35 13.11 -6.77
N ASP A 65 -1.92 11.92 -6.95
CA ASP A 65 -3.24 11.73 -7.56
C ASP A 65 -4.09 10.67 -6.85
N VAL A 66 -5.40 10.79 -7.01
CA VAL A 66 -6.37 9.79 -6.58
C VAL A 66 -6.56 8.76 -7.69
N ALA A 67 -6.01 7.56 -7.48
CA ALA A 67 -6.10 6.44 -8.41
C ALA A 67 -6.58 5.18 -7.68
N LYS A 68 -6.88 4.11 -8.44
CA LYS A 68 -7.11 2.80 -7.83
C LYS A 68 -5.84 2.32 -7.12
N ILE A 69 -5.99 1.70 -5.97
CA ILE A 69 -4.89 1.17 -5.16
C ILE A 69 -5.16 -0.30 -4.86
N GLY A 70 -4.21 -1.16 -5.19
CA GLY A 70 -4.20 -2.54 -4.73
C GLY A 70 -3.20 -2.68 -3.58
N VAL A 71 -3.62 -3.25 -2.47
CA VAL A 71 -2.78 -3.44 -1.29
C VAL A 71 -2.69 -4.92 -0.97
N VAL A 72 -1.47 -5.44 -0.86
CA VAL A 72 -1.17 -6.77 -0.32
C VAL A 72 -0.62 -6.63 1.09
N TRP A 73 -0.89 -7.61 1.97
CA TRP A 73 -0.29 -7.62 3.30
C TRP A 73 0.39 -8.95 3.63
N LEU A 74 1.55 -8.84 4.26
CA LEU A 74 2.47 -9.93 4.58
C LEU A 74 2.64 -10.00 6.09
N ALA A 75 2.72 -11.20 6.66
CA ALA A 75 3.06 -11.35 8.06
C ALA A 75 4.53 -10.94 8.29
N ASP A 76 4.78 -10.07 9.25
CA ASP A 76 6.14 -9.64 9.63
C ASP A 76 7.00 -10.82 10.12
N ALA A 77 6.38 -11.76 10.86
CA ALA A 77 7.05 -12.98 11.30
C ALA A 77 7.59 -13.81 10.12
N ASP A 78 6.83 -13.89 9.02
CA ASP A 78 7.28 -14.59 7.81
C ASP A 78 8.48 -13.88 7.16
N LEU A 79 8.47 -12.55 7.13
CA LEU A 79 9.58 -11.77 6.58
C LEU A 79 10.85 -11.94 7.42
N ILE A 80 10.71 -11.91 8.75
CA ILE A 80 11.83 -12.12 9.68
C ILE A 80 12.38 -13.54 9.54
N ALA A 81 11.51 -14.55 9.45
CA ALA A 81 11.93 -15.95 9.24
C ALA A 81 12.67 -16.16 7.91
N ASP A 82 12.37 -15.35 6.89
CA ASP A 82 13.08 -15.33 5.61
C ASP A 82 14.40 -14.52 5.66
N GLY A 83 14.82 -14.03 6.82
CA GLY A 83 16.04 -13.24 6.99
C GLY A 83 15.94 -11.80 6.49
N GLN A 84 14.71 -11.27 6.32
CA GLN A 84 14.51 -9.87 5.96
C GLN A 84 14.81 -8.97 7.17
N THR A 85 15.41 -7.81 6.90
CA THR A 85 15.69 -6.80 7.92
C THR A 85 14.59 -5.74 7.90
N LEU A 86 13.85 -5.61 9.00
CA LEU A 86 12.80 -4.63 9.18
C LEU A 86 13.31 -3.45 10.01
N ARG A 87 13.04 -2.23 9.57
CA ARG A 87 13.40 -1.00 10.27
C ARG A 87 12.21 -0.05 10.32
N ASN A 88 11.82 0.37 11.52
CA ASN A 88 10.84 1.44 11.67
C ASN A 88 11.44 2.75 11.14
N THR A 89 10.71 3.43 10.31
CA THR A 89 11.08 4.71 9.70
C THR A 89 9.85 5.62 9.68
N GLU A 90 10.05 6.91 9.48
CA GLU A 90 8.93 7.83 9.32
C GLU A 90 8.38 7.76 7.90
N GLY A 91 7.07 7.56 7.80
CA GLY A 91 6.36 7.50 6.52
C GLY A 91 6.12 8.89 5.94
N ARG A 92 6.12 8.98 4.62
CA ARG A 92 5.70 10.19 3.91
C ARG A 92 4.20 10.16 3.67
N THR A 93 3.44 10.58 4.68
CA THR A 93 1.99 10.78 4.60
C THR A 93 1.61 12.00 5.42
N PRO A 94 0.64 12.83 4.97
CA PRO A 94 0.13 13.94 5.78
C PRO A 94 -0.78 13.47 6.92
N VAL A 95 -1.15 12.20 6.99
CA VAL A 95 -1.93 11.61 8.09
C VAL A 95 -0.98 11.34 9.26
N THR A 96 -0.82 12.31 10.15
CA THR A 96 0.22 12.36 11.18
C THR A 96 0.26 11.12 12.08
N GLU A 97 -0.89 10.60 12.50
CA GLU A 97 -0.96 9.42 13.37
C GLU A 97 -0.53 8.11 12.66
N LEU A 98 -0.44 8.12 11.32
CA LEU A 98 0.04 6.98 10.54
C LEU A 98 1.55 7.04 10.25
N VAL A 99 2.20 8.21 10.37
CA VAL A 99 3.65 8.37 10.13
C VAL A 99 4.50 7.31 10.86
N PRO A 100 4.28 7.00 12.17
CA PRO A 100 5.07 5.99 12.89
C PRO A 100 4.72 4.54 12.52
N ARG A 101 3.70 4.31 11.70
CA ARG A 101 3.35 2.97 11.21
C ARG A 101 4.18 2.52 10.01
N HIS A 102 5.07 3.38 9.51
CA HIS A 102 5.92 3.06 8.36
C HIS A 102 7.08 2.14 8.76
N VAL A 103 7.39 1.18 7.89
CA VAL A 103 8.49 0.21 8.04
C VAL A 103 9.18 0.02 6.70
N ASP A 104 10.49 0.07 6.69
CA ASP A 104 11.30 -0.34 5.56
C ASP A 104 11.79 -1.78 5.72
N VAL A 105 11.62 -2.59 4.69
CA VAL A 105 12.37 -3.82 4.49
C VAL A 105 13.68 -3.44 3.85
N CYS A 106 14.78 -3.57 4.59
CA CYS A 106 16.10 -3.03 4.27
C CYS A 106 17.09 -4.09 3.81
N GLN A 107 18.27 -3.65 3.31
CA GLN A 107 19.38 -4.51 2.90
C GLN A 107 18.99 -5.54 1.84
N LEU A 108 18.09 -5.13 0.94
CA LEU A 108 17.61 -5.98 -0.13
C LEU A 108 18.68 -6.15 -1.22
N ASP A 109 19.18 -7.36 -1.34
CA ASP A 109 19.89 -7.87 -2.51
C ASP A 109 18.93 -8.64 -3.43
N TYR A 110 19.41 -9.21 -4.52
CA TYR A 110 18.58 -9.98 -5.46
C TYR A 110 17.97 -11.23 -4.84
N VAL A 111 18.66 -11.89 -3.91
CA VAL A 111 18.17 -13.11 -3.25
C VAL A 111 17.01 -12.76 -2.31
N ARG A 112 17.21 -11.76 -1.46
CA ARG A 112 16.20 -11.27 -0.53
C ARG A 112 15.00 -10.68 -1.26
N LEU A 113 15.23 -9.91 -2.35
CA LEU A 113 14.15 -9.39 -3.18
C LEU A 113 13.34 -10.51 -3.84
N GLY A 114 14.00 -11.56 -4.35
CA GLY A 114 13.34 -12.74 -4.90
C GLY A 114 12.53 -13.51 -3.85
N THR A 115 13.02 -13.60 -2.61
CA THR A 115 12.28 -14.19 -1.49
C THR A 115 11.05 -13.36 -1.14
N LEU A 116 11.19 -12.04 -1.07
CA LEU A 116 10.08 -11.12 -0.83
C LEU A 116 9.03 -11.22 -1.95
N ALA A 117 9.44 -11.31 -3.21
CA ALA A 117 8.54 -11.50 -4.35
C ALA A 117 7.71 -12.78 -4.21
N ARG A 118 8.32 -13.89 -3.78
CA ARG A 118 7.58 -15.13 -3.49
C ARG A 118 6.57 -14.96 -2.35
N ARG A 119 6.89 -14.17 -1.32
CA ARG A 119 5.92 -13.84 -0.25
C ARG A 119 4.74 -13.03 -0.75
N VAL A 120 4.98 -12.02 -1.58
CA VAL A 120 3.90 -11.25 -2.23
C VAL A 120 3.00 -12.19 -3.04
N ARG A 121 3.58 -13.06 -3.88
CA ARG A 121 2.81 -14.02 -4.68
C ARG A 121 1.94 -14.92 -3.81
N ARG A 122 2.50 -15.53 -2.75
CA ARG A 122 1.75 -16.38 -1.81
C ARG A 122 0.64 -15.61 -1.08
N ALA A 123 0.87 -14.34 -0.75
CA ALA A 123 -0.16 -13.52 -0.13
C ALA A 123 -1.34 -13.26 -1.08
N LEU A 124 -1.06 -13.03 -2.36
CA LEU A 124 -2.09 -12.88 -3.40
C LEU A 124 -2.88 -14.18 -3.61
N GLU A 125 -2.22 -15.34 -3.62
CA GLU A 125 -2.84 -16.67 -3.69
C GLU A 125 -3.70 -16.99 -2.46
N ALA A 126 -3.30 -16.47 -1.29
CA ALA A 126 -4.06 -16.58 -0.04
C ALA A 126 -5.12 -15.47 0.14
N GLU A 127 -5.50 -14.77 -0.93
CA GLU A 127 -6.50 -13.68 -0.95
C GLU A 127 -6.18 -12.53 0.02
N ARG A 128 -4.93 -12.38 0.47
CA ARG A 128 -4.47 -11.23 1.27
C ARG A 128 -4.21 -10.02 0.40
N TYR A 129 -5.27 -9.56 -0.24
CA TYR A 129 -5.25 -8.46 -1.18
C TYR A 129 -6.56 -7.66 -1.13
N LEU A 130 -6.44 -6.34 -1.08
CA LEU A 130 -7.56 -5.40 -1.15
C LEU A 130 -7.40 -4.50 -2.36
N LEU A 131 -8.39 -4.50 -3.25
CA LEU A 131 -8.48 -3.53 -4.34
C LEU A 131 -9.44 -2.42 -3.96
N LEU A 132 -8.94 -1.21 -3.89
CA LEU A 132 -9.73 0.00 -3.74
C LEU A 132 -9.86 0.69 -5.09
N THR A 133 -11.08 0.86 -5.55
CA THR A 133 -11.37 1.67 -6.76
C THR A 133 -11.04 3.14 -6.50
N ARG A 134 -10.86 3.92 -7.56
CA ARG A 134 -10.63 5.38 -7.44
C ARG A 134 -11.70 6.06 -6.59
N ALA A 135 -12.98 5.72 -6.79
CA ALA A 135 -14.08 6.28 -6.00
C ALA A 135 -13.99 5.88 -4.52
N ARG A 136 -13.58 4.64 -4.20
CA ARG A 136 -13.39 4.24 -2.80
C ARG A 136 -12.21 4.97 -2.16
N VAL A 137 -11.10 5.17 -2.89
CA VAL A 137 -9.95 5.95 -2.42
C VAL A 137 -10.36 7.39 -2.15
N ALA A 138 -11.11 8.04 -3.06
CA ALA A 138 -11.63 9.40 -2.86
C ALA A 138 -12.47 9.49 -1.59
N ARG A 139 -13.41 8.55 -1.36
CA ARG A 139 -14.23 8.49 -0.15
C ARG A 139 -13.45 8.28 1.14
N ILE A 140 -12.41 7.43 1.12
CA ILE A 140 -11.55 7.21 2.28
C ILE A 140 -10.81 8.50 2.63
N LEU A 141 -10.28 9.22 1.64
CA LEU A 141 -9.61 10.51 1.83
C LEU A 141 -10.60 11.59 2.33
N ALA A 142 -11.79 11.67 1.73
CA ALA A 142 -12.82 12.62 2.17
C ALA A 142 -13.25 12.34 3.61
N ALA A 143 -13.48 11.09 3.99
CA ALA A 143 -13.79 10.72 5.36
C ALA A 143 -12.64 11.10 6.33
N ALA A 144 -11.39 10.91 5.93
CA ALA A 144 -10.24 11.32 6.73
C ALA A 144 -10.18 12.84 6.93
N VAL A 145 -10.54 13.63 5.91
CA VAL A 145 -10.65 15.09 6.02
C VAL A 145 -11.82 15.48 6.94
N THR A 146 -13.00 14.89 6.76
CA THR A 146 -14.17 15.15 7.60
C THR A 146 -13.91 14.85 9.08
N HIS A 147 -13.18 13.78 9.37
CA HIS A 147 -12.81 13.39 10.74
C HIS A 147 -11.56 14.10 11.28
N GLY A 148 -10.99 15.06 10.55
CA GLY A 148 -9.83 15.83 11.00
C GLY A 148 -8.51 15.03 11.08
N ARG A 149 -8.43 13.87 10.43
CA ARG A 149 -7.20 13.05 10.36
C ARG A 149 -6.15 13.66 9.42
N VAL A 150 -6.59 14.45 8.45
CA VAL A 150 -5.75 15.18 7.50
C VAL A 150 -6.48 16.44 7.06
N GLY A 151 -5.77 17.54 6.86
CA GLY A 151 -6.33 18.74 6.24
C GLY A 151 -6.46 18.57 4.72
N LEU A 152 -7.53 19.09 4.12
CA LEU A 152 -7.66 19.09 2.66
C LEU A 152 -6.45 19.75 1.99
N GLY A 153 -5.94 20.85 2.57
CA GLY A 153 -4.77 21.58 2.08
C GLY A 153 -3.44 20.83 2.23
N ASP A 154 -3.39 19.76 3.03
CA ASP A 154 -2.20 18.94 3.23
C ASP A 154 -2.04 17.84 2.16
N LEU A 155 -3.11 17.60 1.38
CA LEU A 155 -3.07 16.69 0.25
C LEU A 155 -2.42 17.37 -0.97
N GLU A 156 -1.89 16.57 -1.89
CA GLU A 156 -1.38 17.08 -3.17
C GLU A 156 -2.50 17.71 -4.02
N ALA A 157 -2.17 18.71 -4.83
CA ALA A 157 -3.15 19.56 -5.53
C ALA A 157 -4.18 18.77 -6.35
N LYS A 158 -3.78 17.70 -7.05
CA LYS A 158 -4.72 16.85 -7.81
C LYS A 158 -5.66 16.07 -6.90
N ALA A 159 -5.17 15.63 -5.75
CA ALA A 159 -5.98 14.93 -4.75
C ALA A 159 -6.98 15.88 -4.09
N GLN A 160 -6.59 17.13 -3.79
CA GLN A 160 -7.48 18.16 -3.25
C GLN A 160 -8.72 18.37 -4.14
N VAL A 161 -8.54 18.48 -5.47
CA VAL A 161 -9.64 18.67 -6.43
C VAL A 161 -10.63 17.50 -6.39
N VAL A 162 -10.13 16.26 -6.33
CA VAL A 162 -10.99 15.07 -6.33
C VAL A 162 -11.71 14.93 -5.00
N VAL A 163 -10.98 15.10 -3.89
CA VAL A 163 -11.53 15.00 -2.52
C VAL A 163 -12.52 16.12 -2.24
N GLY A 164 -12.23 17.36 -2.69
CA GLY A 164 -13.15 18.49 -2.55
C GLY A 164 -14.51 18.23 -3.18
N ARG A 165 -14.55 17.69 -4.41
CA ARG A 165 -15.80 17.29 -5.07
C ARG A 165 -16.57 16.19 -4.33
N GLU A 166 -15.85 15.25 -3.72
CA GLU A 166 -16.49 14.17 -2.93
C GLU A 166 -17.11 14.73 -1.66
N LEU A 167 -16.47 15.74 -1.01
CA LEU A 167 -17.01 16.43 0.17
C LEU A 167 -18.26 17.26 -0.17
N GLU A 168 -18.24 17.99 -1.30
CA GLU A 168 -19.40 18.76 -1.79
C GLU A 168 -20.58 17.83 -2.07
N ALA A 169 -20.35 16.71 -2.81
CA ALA A 169 -21.40 15.74 -3.10
C ALA A 169 -22.00 15.06 -1.86
N ALA A 170 -21.23 14.87 -0.81
CA ALA A 170 -21.70 14.34 0.47
C ALA A 170 -22.59 15.37 1.20
N ALA A 171 -22.20 16.65 1.18
CA ALA A 171 -22.97 17.73 1.82
C ALA A 171 -24.34 17.97 1.15
N ASP A 172 -24.44 17.76 -0.16
CA ASP A 172 -25.70 17.91 -0.92
C ASP A 172 -26.68 16.72 -0.72
N SER A 173 -26.23 15.65 -0.05
CA SER A 173 -27.02 14.42 0.14
C SER A 173 -27.63 14.29 1.52
N ASP A 174 -27.29 15.18 2.47
CA ASP A 174 -27.82 15.30 3.83
C ASP A 174 -28.90 16.38 3.91
#